data_eba4bb1f9e7199a1a6c8b5ef3cf8f6e9
#
_entry.id   eba4bb1f9e7199a1a6c8b5ef3cf8f6e9
#
_cell.length_a   1.000
_cell.length_b   1.000
_cell.length_c   1.000
_cell.angle_alpha   90.00
_cell.angle_beta   90.00
_cell.angle_gamma   90.00
#
_symmetry.space_group_name_H-M   'P 1'
#
loop_
_entity.id
_entity.type
_entity.pdbx_description
1 polymer ?
#
loop_
_entity_poly.entity_id
_entity_poly.type
_entity_poly.pdbx_seq_one_letter_code
_entity_poly.pdbx_strand_id
1 'polypeptide(L)'
;LSGRILAAGGHMHDYANFIRLEEVESGKVLFSLKPKLDADRKLLEVPRKLFGATGEGIKLRTDRRYRILAEYDSPAADTIPAGAMGIIALLYKPDDLTKWPALDLDHPDVQKDLTNLETMGWPMAAEGEHDHEAHQH
;
A
#
# COMPACT_ATOMS: atom_id res chain seq x y z
N LEU A 1 11.15 -9.34 -2.73
CA LEU A 1 10.64 -10.20 -1.66
C LEU A 1 9.67 -11.23 -2.21
N SER A 2 9.87 -12.52 -1.87
CA SER A 2 8.92 -13.59 -2.13
C SER A 2 7.95 -13.71 -0.96
N GLY A 3 6.67 -13.88 -1.23
CA GLY A 3 5.66 -13.96 -0.18
C GLY A 3 4.25 -13.96 -0.74
N ARG A 4 3.28 -13.66 0.13
CA ARG A 4 1.85 -13.71 -0.22
C ARG A 4 1.13 -12.46 0.27
N ILE A 5 0.29 -11.90 -0.58
CA ILE A 5 -0.65 -10.85 -0.19
C ILE A 5 -1.89 -11.53 0.39
N LEU A 6 -2.20 -11.24 1.64
CA LEU A 6 -3.36 -11.80 2.34
C LEU A 6 -4.58 -10.88 2.27
N ALA A 7 -4.34 -9.56 2.20
CA ALA A 7 -5.38 -8.57 2.04
C ALA A 7 -4.84 -7.33 1.30
N ALA A 8 -5.74 -6.58 0.68
CA ALA A 8 -5.45 -5.29 0.09
C ALA A 8 -6.52 -4.27 0.43
N GLY A 9 -6.10 -3.06 0.74
CA GLY A 9 -6.90 -1.86 0.80
C GLY A 9 -6.32 -0.79 -0.13
N GLY A 10 -7.06 0.27 -0.37
CA GLY A 10 -6.61 1.34 -1.24
C GLY A 10 -7.05 2.71 -0.73
N HIS A 11 -6.34 3.73 -1.20
CA HIS A 11 -6.75 5.12 -1.11
C HIS A 11 -6.78 5.69 -2.51
N MET A 12 -7.87 6.33 -2.86
CA MET A 12 -8.09 7.03 -4.12
C MET A 12 -8.86 8.32 -3.83
N HIS A 13 -8.96 9.18 -4.81
CA HIS A 13 -9.75 10.40 -4.74
C HIS A 13 -11.03 10.29 -5.60
N ASP A 14 -11.81 11.37 -5.64
CA ASP A 14 -12.97 11.49 -6.50
C ASP A 14 -12.64 11.19 -7.97
N TYR A 15 -13.61 10.76 -8.74
CA TYR A 15 -13.46 10.40 -10.16
C TYR A 15 -12.56 9.19 -10.45
N ALA A 16 -12.12 8.44 -9.44
CA ALA A 16 -11.34 7.23 -9.65
C ALA A 16 -12.16 6.11 -10.30
N ASN A 17 -11.57 5.35 -11.20
CA ASN A 17 -12.17 4.18 -11.81
C ASN A 17 -11.71 2.89 -11.14
N PHE A 18 -10.42 2.77 -10.89
CA PHE A 18 -9.82 1.65 -10.16
C PHE A 18 -8.39 1.95 -9.74
N ILE A 19 -7.90 1.13 -8.80
CA ILE A 19 -6.47 0.91 -8.58
C ILE A 19 -6.20 -0.59 -8.60
N ARG A 20 -5.13 -1.02 -9.26
CA ARG A 20 -4.82 -2.44 -9.43
C ARG A 20 -3.34 -2.72 -9.31
N LEU A 21 -3.04 -3.97 -8.92
CA LEU A 21 -1.70 -4.56 -8.99
C LEU A 21 -1.66 -5.53 -10.15
N GLU A 22 -0.66 -5.40 -11.01
CA GLU A 22 -0.45 -6.32 -12.13
C GLU A 22 1.01 -6.75 -12.26
N GLU A 23 1.23 -7.94 -12.80
CA GLU A 23 2.54 -8.45 -13.19
C GLU A 23 2.92 -7.86 -14.54
N VAL A 24 4.10 -7.25 -14.62
CA VAL A 24 4.52 -6.47 -15.80
C VAL A 24 4.74 -7.35 -17.02
N GLU A 25 5.41 -8.49 -16.86
CA GLU A 25 5.82 -9.36 -17.96
C GLU A 25 4.62 -10.03 -18.66
N SER A 26 3.63 -10.44 -17.90
CA SER A 26 2.45 -11.15 -18.43
C SER A 26 1.25 -10.24 -18.66
N GLY A 27 1.25 -9.02 -18.08
CA GLY A 27 0.08 -8.15 -18.04
C GLY A 27 -1.05 -8.68 -17.13
N LYS A 28 -0.80 -9.76 -16.37
CA LYS A 28 -1.80 -10.37 -15.52
C LYS A 28 -2.17 -9.44 -14.36
N VAL A 29 -3.45 -9.10 -14.26
CA VAL A 29 -3.98 -8.39 -13.10
C VAL A 29 -4.11 -9.35 -11.93
N LEU A 30 -3.39 -9.09 -10.84
CA LEU A 30 -3.44 -9.89 -9.62
C LEU A 30 -4.69 -9.58 -8.79
N PHE A 31 -5.01 -8.30 -8.66
CA PHE A 31 -6.28 -7.82 -8.12
C PHE A 31 -6.53 -6.38 -8.56
N SER A 32 -7.79 -5.96 -8.45
CA SER A 32 -8.24 -4.59 -8.68
C SER A 32 -9.17 -4.18 -7.56
N LEU A 33 -8.99 -2.98 -7.02
CA LEU A 33 -9.91 -2.32 -6.10
C LEU A 33 -10.70 -1.28 -6.89
N LYS A 34 -12.03 -1.39 -6.85
CA LYS A 34 -12.93 -0.42 -7.47
C LYS A 34 -13.56 0.42 -6.37
N PRO A 35 -13.50 1.76 -6.46
CA PRO A 35 -14.16 2.62 -5.51
C PRO A 35 -15.68 2.52 -5.63
N LYS A 36 -16.38 2.79 -4.54
CA LYS A 36 -17.79 3.17 -4.56
C LYS A 36 -17.86 4.68 -4.63
N LEU A 37 -18.58 5.18 -5.62
CA LEU A 37 -18.75 6.60 -5.89
C LEU A 37 -20.23 6.94 -5.81
N ASP A 38 -20.56 8.18 -5.48
CA ASP A 38 -21.91 8.70 -5.59
C ASP A 38 -22.27 9.11 -7.04
N ALA A 39 -23.44 9.72 -7.23
CA ALA A 39 -23.91 10.15 -8.55
C ALA A 39 -23.03 11.25 -9.17
N ASP A 40 -22.36 12.05 -8.36
CA ASP A 40 -21.44 13.12 -8.78
C ASP A 40 -19.98 12.64 -8.88
N ARG A 41 -19.77 11.32 -8.82
CA ARG A 41 -18.46 10.68 -8.85
C ARG A 41 -17.55 11.02 -7.66
N LYS A 42 -18.14 11.43 -6.51
CA LYS A 42 -17.42 11.62 -5.27
C LYS A 42 -17.13 10.29 -4.59
N LEU A 43 -15.95 10.18 -4.01
CA LEU A 43 -15.53 8.96 -3.33
C LEU A 43 -16.32 8.72 -2.05
N LEU A 44 -16.97 7.57 -1.95
CA LEU A 44 -17.65 7.09 -0.75
C LEU A 44 -16.77 6.08 0.01
N GLU A 45 -16.19 5.12 -0.71
CA GLU A 45 -15.45 4.03 -0.10
C GLU A 45 -14.53 3.35 -1.14
N VAL A 46 -13.39 2.85 -0.69
CA VAL A 46 -12.58 1.87 -1.42
C VAL A 46 -12.67 0.53 -0.69
N PRO A 47 -13.52 -0.41 -1.16
CA PRO A 47 -13.69 -1.70 -0.49
C PRO A 47 -12.40 -2.49 -0.41
N ARG A 48 -12.13 -3.06 0.76
CA ARG A 48 -10.98 -3.95 0.98
C ARG A 48 -11.23 -5.33 0.37
N LYS A 49 -10.16 -6.01 -0.01
CA LYS A 49 -10.19 -7.41 -0.46
C LYS A 49 -9.36 -8.29 0.46
N LEU A 50 -9.92 -9.44 0.81
CA LEU A 50 -9.25 -10.49 1.59
C LEU A 50 -8.96 -11.66 0.67
N PHE A 51 -7.71 -12.12 0.65
CA PHE A 51 -7.26 -13.24 -0.19
C PHE A 51 -6.86 -14.47 0.63
N GLY A 52 -6.59 -14.27 1.92
CA GLY A 52 -6.16 -15.31 2.84
C GLY A 52 -7.31 -16.04 3.56
N ALA A 53 -8.54 -15.50 3.53
CA ALA A 53 -9.67 -16.07 4.29
C ALA A 53 -10.17 -17.42 3.73
N THR A 54 -10.00 -17.64 2.42
CA THR A 54 -10.48 -18.86 1.72
C THR A 54 -9.34 -19.59 0.99
N GLY A 55 -8.09 -19.17 1.18
CA GLY A 55 -6.95 -19.71 0.45
C GLY A 55 -5.62 -19.20 0.94
N GLU A 56 -4.59 -19.47 0.15
CA GLU A 56 -3.22 -19.16 0.49
C GLU A 56 -2.80 -17.70 0.21
N GLY A 57 -3.71 -16.84 -0.22
CA GLY A 57 -3.41 -15.48 -0.67
C GLY A 57 -2.82 -15.43 -2.08
N ILE A 58 -2.42 -14.23 -2.52
CA ILE A 58 -1.81 -14.02 -3.84
C ILE A 58 -0.29 -14.10 -3.72
N LYS A 59 0.33 -15.04 -4.43
CA LYS A 59 1.78 -15.22 -4.43
C LYS A 59 2.47 -14.11 -5.21
N LEU A 60 3.45 -13.47 -4.58
CA LEU A 60 4.45 -12.62 -5.22
C LEU A 60 5.79 -13.35 -5.32
N ARG A 61 6.53 -13.12 -6.39
CA ARG A 61 7.80 -13.77 -6.71
C ARG A 61 8.88 -12.71 -6.90
N THR A 62 10.12 -13.05 -6.52
CA THR A 62 11.27 -12.15 -6.66
C THR A 62 11.77 -12.00 -8.09
N ASP A 63 11.46 -12.98 -8.95
CA ASP A 63 11.85 -13.01 -10.37
C ASP A 63 10.80 -12.33 -11.28
N ARG A 64 9.86 -11.60 -10.71
CA ARG A 64 8.80 -10.87 -11.42
C ARG A 64 8.77 -9.42 -10.98
N ARG A 65 8.41 -8.55 -11.92
CA ARG A 65 8.13 -7.15 -11.65
C ARG A 65 6.64 -6.93 -11.55
N TYR A 66 6.26 -6.03 -10.66
CA TYR A 66 4.87 -5.66 -10.44
C TYR A 66 4.73 -4.16 -10.56
N ARG A 67 3.57 -3.71 -11.03
CA ARG A 67 3.23 -2.29 -11.04
C ARG A 67 1.86 -2.05 -10.44
N ILE A 68 1.74 -0.89 -9.76
CA ILE A 68 0.46 -0.35 -9.34
C ILE A 68 0.01 0.62 -10.43
N LEU A 69 -1.26 0.49 -10.84
CA LEU A 69 -1.87 1.36 -11.83
C LEU A 69 -3.19 1.89 -11.27
N ALA A 70 -3.31 3.21 -11.16
CA ALA A 70 -4.55 3.89 -10.83
C ALA A 70 -5.09 4.58 -12.08
N GLU A 71 -6.41 4.50 -12.28
CA GLU A 71 -7.10 5.13 -13.40
C GLU A 71 -8.17 6.08 -12.88
N TYR A 72 -8.27 7.23 -13.51
CA TYR A 72 -9.19 8.30 -13.18
C TYR A 72 -9.89 8.84 -14.44
N ASP A 73 -11.08 9.40 -14.27
CA ASP A 73 -11.74 10.13 -15.35
C ASP A 73 -11.08 11.50 -15.52
N SER A 74 -10.35 11.68 -16.62
CA SER A 74 -9.81 12.96 -17.04
C SER A 74 -10.80 13.65 -18.03
N PRO A 75 -10.99 14.96 -17.99
CA PRO A 75 -10.26 15.97 -17.20
C PRO A 75 -10.84 16.23 -15.80
N ALA A 76 -11.92 15.57 -15.39
CA ALA A 76 -12.54 15.83 -14.10
C ALA A 76 -11.56 15.62 -12.90
N ALA A 77 -10.70 14.61 -13.00
CA ALA A 77 -9.69 14.35 -11.98
C ALA A 77 -8.65 15.48 -11.84
N ASP A 78 -8.41 16.26 -12.90
CA ASP A 78 -7.44 17.36 -12.89
C ASP A 78 -7.94 18.55 -12.03
N THR A 79 -9.23 18.57 -11.68
CA THR A 79 -9.83 19.60 -10.83
C THR A 79 -9.72 19.28 -9.32
N ILE A 80 -9.25 18.08 -8.97
CA ILE A 80 -9.17 17.63 -7.58
C ILE A 80 -8.04 18.37 -6.86
N PRO A 81 -8.29 19.03 -5.73
CA PRO A 81 -7.21 19.52 -4.86
C PRO A 81 -6.28 18.37 -4.48
N ALA A 82 -4.97 18.55 -4.59
CA ALA A 82 -3.95 17.53 -4.42
C ALA A 82 -3.89 16.44 -5.52
N GLY A 83 -4.69 16.57 -6.59
CA GLY A 83 -4.62 15.72 -7.78
C GLY A 83 -5.11 14.28 -7.60
N ALA A 84 -4.90 13.48 -8.63
CA ALA A 84 -5.19 12.06 -8.62
C ALA A 84 -4.15 11.31 -7.77
N MET A 85 -4.59 10.55 -6.77
CA MET A 85 -3.72 9.77 -5.89
C MET A 85 -4.14 8.30 -5.90
N GLY A 86 -3.15 7.41 -5.90
CA GLY A 86 -3.39 5.96 -5.81
C GLY A 86 -2.41 5.31 -4.85
N ILE A 87 -2.90 4.86 -3.70
CA ILE A 87 -2.11 4.12 -2.71
C ILE A 87 -2.74 2.74 -2.54
N ILE A 88 -1.91 1.70 -2.50
CA ILE A 88 -2.33 0.35 -2.08
C ILE A 88 -1.63 0.02 -0.77
N ALA A 89 -2.42 -0.31 0.24
CA ALA A 89 -1.96 -0.91 1.49
C ALA A 89 -2.15 -2.43 1.41
N LEU A 90 -1.13 -3.19 1.78
CA LEU A 90 -1.12 -4.63 1.71
C LEU A 90 -0.88 -5.26 3.09
N LEU A 91 -1.67 -6.28 3.44
CA LEU A 91 -1.27 -7.25 4.44
C LEU A 91 -0.45 -8.33 3.73
N TYR A 92 0.84 -8.35 4.01
CA TYR A 92 1.79 -9.20 3.32
C TYR A 92 2.47 -10.19 4.26
N LYS A 93 2.52 -11.46 3.87
CA LYS A 93 3.26 -12.52 4.57
C LYS A 93 4.48 -12.90 3.73
N PRO A 94 5.70 -12.54 4.14
CA PRO A 94 6.92 -12.99 3.48
C PRO A 94 7.10 -14.51 3.65
N ASP A 95 7.74 -15.14 2.69
CA ASP A 95 8.11 -16.56 2.80
C ASP A 95 9.25 -16.76 3.81
N ASP A 96 10.10 -15.77 3.95
CA ASP A 96 11.28 -15.79 4.81
C ASP A 96 11.51 -14.39 5.42
N LEU A 97 11.22 -14.25 6.70
CA LEU A 97 11.40 -12.99 7.44
C LEU A 97 12.87 -12.58 7.57
N THR A 98 13.80 -13.52 7.54
CA THR A 98 15.24 -13.20 7.64
C THR A 98 15.76 -12.47 6.42
N LYS A 99 15.03 -12.53 5.31
CA LYS A 99 15.32 -11.83 4.05
C LYS A 99 14.54 -10.52 3.89
N TRP A 100 13.86 -10.07 4.97
CA TRP A 100 13.24 -8.76 4.95
C TRP A 100 14.34 -7.70 4.84
N PRO A 101 14.27 -6.80 3.84
CA PRO A 101 15.31 -5.78 3.69
C PRO A 101 15.33 -4.86 4.91
N ALA A 102 16.51 -4.61 5.44
CA ALA A 102 16.69 -3.55 6.42
C ALA A 102 16.38 -2.21 5.74
N LEU A 103 15.74 -1.32 6.48
CA LEU A 103 15.56 0.05 6.05
C LEU A 103 16.90 0.79 6.22
N ASP A 104 17.43 1.32 5.12
CA ASP A 104 18.58 2.21 5.16
C ASP A 104 18.09 3.62 5.53
N LEU A 105 18.18 3.95 6.79
CA LEU A 105 17.72 5.24 7.30
C LEU A 105 18.55 6.42 6.75
N ASP A 106 19.77 6.20 6.31
CA ASP A 106 20.64 7.25 5.75
C ASP A 106 20.38 7.49 4.26
N HIS A 107 19.56 6.64 3.62
CA HIS A 107 19.21 6.83 2.21
C HIS A 107 18.48 8.15 1.99
N PRO A 108 18.88 8.99 1.01
CA PRO A 108 18.32 10.34 0.79
C PRO A 108 16.78 10.35 0.63
N ASP A 109 16.21 9.35 -0.06
CA ASP A 109 14.76 9.28 -0.25
C ASP A 109 14.04 8.95 1.07
N VAL A 110 14.62 8.10 1.92
CA VAL A 110 14.07 7.80 3.25
C VAL A 110 14.11 9.03 4.14
N GLN A 111 15.21 9.78 4.14
CA GLN A 111 15.31 11.03 4.90
C GLN A 111 14.29 12.07 4.44
N LYS A 112 14.06 12.17 3.14
CA LYS A 112 13.02 13.04 2.59
C LYS A 112 11.62 12.64 3.04
N ASP A 113 11.32 11.33 3.05
CA ASP A 113 10.02 10.82 3.49
C ASP A 113 9.82 11.04 4.99
N LEU A 114 10.85 10.82 5.82
CA LEU A 114 10.81 11.11 7.25
C LEU A 114 10.52 12.59 7.51
N THR A 115 11.20 13.49 6.82
CA THR A 115 10.96 14.94 6.93
C THR A 115 9.52 15.31 6.53
N ASN A 116 8.99 14.68 5.47
CA ASN A 116 7.60 14.90 5.06
C ASN A 116 6.61 14.40 6.13
N LEU A 117 6.85 13.25 6.76
CA LEU A 117 6.00 12.72 7.83
C LEU A 117 6.00 13.65 9.05
N GLU A 118 7.15 14.18 9.44
CA GLU A 118 7.26 15.16 10.53
C GLU A 118 6.45 16.43 10.23
N THR A 119 6.57 16.97 9.01
CA THR A 119 5.82 18.18 8.60
C THR A 119 4.32 17.96 8.55
N MET A 120 3.87 16.71 8.30
CA MET A 120 2.46 16.33 8.34
C MET A 120 1.93 16.07 9.77
N GLY A 121 2.78 16.24 10.80
CA GLY A 121 2.41 15.99 12.19
C GLY A 121 2.21 14.52 12.53
N TRP A 122 2.77 13.61 11.74
CA TRP A 122 2.74 12.18 12.06
C TRP A 122 3.67 11.93 13.26
N PRO A 123 3.17 11.34 14.37
CA PRO A 123 4.03 11.07 15.51
C PRO A 123 5.09 10.03 15.10
N MET A 124 6.32 10.48 14.98
CA MET A 124 7.46 9.56 14.92
C MET A 124 7.52 8.85 16.27
N ALA A 125 7.48 7.51 16.27
CA ALA A 125 7.61 6.77 17.51
C ALA A 125 8.90 7.22 18.20
N ALA A 126 8.77 7.84 19.39
CA ALA A 126 9.91 8.09 20.25
C ALA A 126 10.62 6.77 20.45
N GLU A 127 11.95 6.79 20.36
CA GLU A 127 12.80 5.62 20.65
C GLU A 127 12.34 5.05 22.00
N GLY A 128 11.59 3.94 21.94
CA GLY A 128 11.15 3.26 23.14
C GLY A 128 12.34 2.62 23.79
N GLU A 129 12.76 3.17 24.94
CA GLU A 129 13.55 2.43 25.91
C GLU A 129 12.77 1.15 26.26
N HIS A 130 13.15 0.04 25.66
CA HIS A 130 12.71 -1.28 26.13
C HIS A 130 13.46 -1.59 27.42
N ASP A 131 12.94 -1.09 28.53
CA ASP A 131 13.27 -1.61 29.85
C ASP A 131 12.77 -3.07 29.92
N HIS A 132 13.69 -4.00 29.69
CA HIS A 132 13.52 -5.39 30.04
C HIS A 132 13.61 -5.53 31.56
N GLU A 133 12.55 -5.21 32.28
CA GLU A 133 12.42 -5.69 33.65
C GLU A 133 12.24 -7.20 33.60
N ALA A 134 13.30 -7.88 34.00
CA ALA A 134 13.30 -9.30 34.26
C ALA A 134 12.38 -9.62 35.46
N HIS A 135 11.21 -10.15 35.19
CA HIS A 135 10.42 -10.82 36.24
C HIS A 135 11.04 -12.18 36.53
N GLN A 136 11.87 -12.22 37.55
CA GLN A 136 12.16 -13.44 38.29
C GLN A 136 10.98 -13.71 39.24
N HIS A 137 10.26 -14.81 39.02
CA HIS A 137 9.62 -15.63 40.05
C HIS A 137 9.39 -17.05 39.52
#